data_74f27947afabe70f5c69e002da6e1567
#
_entry.id   74f27947afabe70f5c69e002da6e1567
#
_cell.length_a   1.000
_cell.length_b   1.000
_cell.length_c   1.000
_cell.angle_alpha   90.00
_cell.angle_beta   90.00
_cell.angle_gamma   90.00
#
_symmetry.space_group_name_H-M   'P 1'
#
loop_
_entity.id
_entity.type
_entity.pdbx_description
1 polymer ?
#
loop_
_entity_poly.entity_id
_entity_poly.type
_entity_poly.pdbx_seq_one_letter_code
_entity_poly.pdbx_strand_id
1 'polypeptide(L)'
;MKRREFIAGGLAGGVAFALGTRAQARGQAQAQTGGASEAEKLARLSVMTYCFDRIVKGLGKPDDPDRTLDILDAPQMITDHYGIHHVEMQHTHFQATDKPYFQEMKGRLRKANSQLTQICLEFDFVDLSSKQKYQQLEMIALSKDWIDYCVQLGCPRVLLNQGPLTPDVVEDAKSTLKQITDYAKTQKVFCDIENRGGGRPAPNAPPNAPVRGGWEVLVEVLKAGGGYANPDIGNFPDEESRAAGLRVMYAMTSGNSHAHYAPDRYDEAKAIGIAKEVGYKGLFSIETSARNNGPDPYAAVQSVRDALLKII
;
A
#
# COMPACT_ATOMS: atom_id res chain seq x y z
N MET A 1 54.10 -17.97 -5.81
CA MET A 1 55.34 -17.86 -5.02
C MET A 1 55.05 -17.19 -3.68
N LYS A 2 55.43 -17.92 -2.64
CA LYS A 2 55.67 -17.55 -1.21
C LYS A 2 54.49 -17.19 -0.29
N ARG A 3 54.11 -18.22 0.48
CA ARG A 3 53.62 -18.18 1.86
C ARG A 3 54.58 -17.40 2.79
N ARG A 4 54.05 -16.84 3.85
CA ARG A 4 54.69 -16.85 5.18
C ARG A 4 53.66 -16.72 6.29
N GLU A 5 53.58 -17.80 7.07
CA GLU A 5 53.08 -17.90 8.44
C GLU A 5 54.04 -17.23 9.41
N PHE A 6 53.59 -16.88 10.61
CA PHE A 6 54.31 -16.88 11.90
C PHE A 6 53.47 -16.08 12.92
N ILE A 7 53.23 -16.40 14.11
CA ILE A 7 53.53 -17.37 15.18
C ILE A 7 52.66 -16.95 16.38
N ALA A 8 52.24 -17.92 17.17
CA ALA A 8 51.58 -17.81 18.45
C ALA A 8 52.54 -17.32 19.56
N GLY A 9 52.00 -16.63 20.54
CA GLY A 9 52.67 -16.32 21.81
C GLY A 9 51.66 -16.24 22.95
N GLY A 10 51.55 -17.30 23.73
CA GLY A 10 50.80 -17.31 24.96
C GLY A 10 51.60 -16.76 26.14
N LEU A 11 50.89 -16.22 27.12
CA LEU A 11 51.41 -16.14 28.51
C LEU A 11 50.23 -16.28 29.50
N ALA A 12 50.38 -17.26 30.34
CA ALA A 12 49.49 -17.54 31.47
C ALA A 12 49.86 -16.59 32.63
N GLY A 13 48.89 -16.18 33.40
CA GLY A 13 49.03 -15.50 34.66
C GLY A 13 47.73 -15.70 35.48
N GLY A 14 47.77 -16.71 36.36
CA GLY A 14 46.76 -16.84 37.35
C GLY A 14 46.92 -15.86 38.50
N VAL A 15 45.84 -15.58 39.25
CA VAL A 15 45.80 -15.44 40.70
C VAL A 15 44.40 -15.07 41.20
N ALA A 16 43.99 -15.85 42.16
CA ALA A 16 43.29 -15.61 43.43
C ALA A 16 41.75 -15.43 43.43
N PHE A 17 41.19 -16.42 44.11
CA PHE A 17 39.87 -16.46 44.72
C PHE A 17 39.62 -15.29 45.70
N ALA A 18 38.46 -14.65 45.55
CA ALA A 18 37.77 -13.94 46.60
C ALA A 18 36.32 -14.39 46.62
N LEU A 19 35.99 -15.18 47.62
CA LEU A 19 34.63 -15.54 48.01
C LEU A 19 33.90 -14.32 48.55
N GLY A 20 33.02 -13.75 47.76
CA GLY A 20 32.07 -12.74 48.17
C GLY A 20 30.65 -13.25 47.98
N THR A 21 30.01 -13.59 49.10
CA THR A 21 28.58 -13.90 49.17
C THR A 21 27.77 -12.73 48.66
N ARG A 22 27.18 -12.87 47.47
CA ARG A 22 26.15 -11.96 46.99
C ARG A 22 24.78 -12.63 47.07
N ALA A 23 23.95 -12.02 47.90
CA ALA A 23 22.55 -12.29 48.02
C ALA A 23 21.87 -12.33 46.62
N GLN A 24 21.14 -13.39 46.37
CA GLN A 24 20.27 -13.52 45.22
C GLN A 24 19.13 -12.51 45.33
N ALA A 25 19.25 -11.36 44.68
CA ALA A 25 18.11 -10.59 44.27
C ALA A 25 17.52 -11.27 43.04
N ARG A 26 16.54 -12.14 43.23
CA ARG A 26 15.63 -12.59 42.19
C ARG A 26 14.79 -11.38 41.74
N GLY A 27 15.32 -10.61 40.80
CA GLY A 27 14.52 -9.74 39.98
C GLY A 27 13.62 -10.62 39.11
N GLN A 28 12.36 -10.70 39.48
CA GLN A 28 11.33 -11.18 38.57
C GLN A 28 11.37 -10.26 37.33
N ALA A 29 11.95 -10.74 36.23
CA ALA A 29 11.68 -10.21 34.95
C ALA A 29 10.18 -10.48 34.67
N GLN A 30 9.33 -9.52 34.99
CA GLN A 30 7.99 -9.46 34.43
C GLN A 30 8.19 -9.41 32.93
N ALA A 31 7.86 -10.49 32.25
CA ALA A 31 7.62 -10.44 30.80
C ALA A 31 6.52 -9.40 30.59
N GLN A 32 6.93 -8.22 30.19
CA GLN A 32 5.99 -7.23 29.67
C GLN A 32 5.35 -7.85 28.42
N THR A 33 4.14 -8.35 28.58
CA THR A 33 3.21 -8.59 27.49
C THR A 33 2.71 -7.21 27.00
N GLY A 34 3.64 -6.37 26.57
CA GLY A 34 3.33 -5.05 26.03
C GLY A 34 2.88 -5.24 24.57
N GLY A 35 1.64 -4.85 24.25
CA GLY A 35 1.25 -4.61 22.88
C GLY A 35 2.20 -3.62 22.21
N ALA A 36 2.18 -3.56 20.86
CA ALA A 36 3.00 -2.62 20.09
C ALA A 36 2.76 -1.17 20.57
N SER A 37 3.84 -0.39 20.70
CA SER A 37 3.77 1.03 21.02
C SER A 37 3.01 1.81 19.93
N GLU A 38 2.49 2.99 20.27
CA GLU A 38 1.82 3.82 19.27
C GLU A 38 2.74 4.15 18.10
N ALA A 39 4.02 4.40 18.34
CA ALA A 39 5.01 4.66 17.29
C ALA A 39 5.18 3.45 16.35
N GLU A 40 5.22 2.22 16.88
CA GLU A 40 5.28 1.00 16.07
C GLU A 40 4.01 0.79 15.25
N LYS A 41 2.85 1.15 15.80
CA LYS A 41 1.57 1.11 15.09
C LYS A 41 1.50 2.17 13.99
N LEU A 42 1.88 3.41 14.27
CA LEU A 42 1.95 4.49 13.28
C LEU A 42 2.90 4.16 12.12
N ALA A 43 4.02 3.49 12.40
CA ALA A 43 4.95 3.02 11.38
C ALA A 43 4.34 1.96 10.44
N ARG A 44 3.18 1.41 10.76
CA ARG A 44 2.42 0.49 9.91
C ARG A 44 1.27 1.15 9.16
N LEU A 45 1.10 2.47 9.27
CA LEU A 45 0.07 3.21 8.56
C LEU A 45 0.67 4.00 7.40
N SER A 46 -0.08 4.11 6.34
CA SER A 46 0.11 5.03 5.22
C SER A 46 -1.18 5.82 5.01
N VAL A 47 -1.11 6.95 4.34
CA VAL A 47 -2.31 7.71 3.93
C VAL A 47 -2.29 7.90 2.42
N MET A 48 -3.40 7.51 1.78
CA MET A 48 -3.59 7.70 0.35
C MET A 48 -4.05 9.12 0.06
N THR A 49 -3.43 9.80 -0.89
CA THR A 49 -3.82 11.19 -1.25
C THR A 49 -5.22 11.27 -1.86
N TYR A 50 -5.79 10.15 -2.34
CA TYR A 50 -7.19 10.06 -2.74
C TYR A 50 -8.16 10.54 -1.64
N CYS A 51 -7.82 10.36 -0.36
CA CYS A 51 -8.60 10.88 0.75
C CYS A 51 -8.88 12.39 0.63
N PHE A 52 -7.99 13.12 -0.04
CA PHE A 52 -8.01 14.58 -0.19
C PHE A 52 -8.39 15.04 -1.61
N ASP A 53 -8.86 14.14 -2.48
CA ASP A 53 -9.17 14.39 -3.90
C ASP A 53 -10.00 15.67 -4.13
N ARG A 54 -10.93 15.97 -3.23
CA ARG A 54 -11.79 17.15 -3.31
C ARG A 54 -11.06 18.50 -3.09
N ILE A 55 -9.93 18.48 -2.39
CA ILE A 55 -9.18 19.69 -2.03
C ILE A 55 -7.81 19.78 -2.68
N VAL A 56 -7.40 18.79 -3.47
CA VAL A 56 -6.12 18.81 -4.21
C VAL A 56 -6.21 19.82 -5.34
N LYS A 57 -5.23 20.73 -5.41
CA LYS A 57 -5.07 21.69 -6.51
C LYS A 57 -4.76 20.96 -7.83
N GLY A 58 -5.16 21.58 -8.94
CA GLY A 58 -4.90 21.03 -10.28
C GLY A 58 -5.94 20.02 -10.75
N LEU A 59 -6.84 19.56 -9.88
CA LEU A 59 -7.99 18.73 -10.25
C LEU A 59 -9.26 19.57 -10.39
N GLY A 60 -10.14 19.19 -11.28
CA GLY A 60 -11.39 19.92 -11.51
C GLY A 60 -11.21 21.24 -12.24
N LYS A 61 -11.98 22.26 -11.85
CA LYS A 61 -11.90 23.60 -12.46
C LYS A 61 -10.65 24.33 -11.98
N PRO A 62 -9.93 25.05 -12.85
CA PRO A 62 -8.67 25.74 -12.49
C PRO A 62 -8.79 26.71 -11.31
N ASP A 63 -9.94 27.37 -11.14
CA ASP A 63 -10.18 28.41 -10.13
C ASP A 63 -11.12 27.95 -9.01
N ASP A 64 -11.18 26.65 -8.73
CA ASP A 64 -12.02 26.11 -7.66
C ASP A 64 -11.44 26.51 -6.29
N PRO A 65 -12.12 27.38 -5.51
CA PRO A 65 -11.61 27.91 -4.26
C PRO A 65 -11.50 26.84 -3.16
N ASP A 66 -12.21 25.71 -3.30
CA ASP A 66 -12.18 24.63 -2.33
C ASP A 66 -10.90 23.76 -2.48
N ARG A 67 -10.17 23.91 -3.58
CA ARG A 67 -8.94 23.17 -3.84
C ARG A 67 -7.72 23.90 -3.29
N THR A 68 -7.40 23.58 -2.06
CA THR A 68 -6.38 24.29 -1.27
C THR A 68 -5.08 23.54 -1.08
N LEU A 69 -5.08 22.20 -1.23
CA LEU A 69 -3.90 21.35 -0.99
C LEU A 69 -3.04 21.23 -2.26
N ASP A 70 -1.80 21.73 -2.22
CA ASP A 70 -0.77 21.35 -3.18
C ASP A 70 -0.27 19.96 -2.84
N ILE A 71 -0.20 19.08 -3.85
CA ILE A 71 0.25 17.69 -3.63
C ILE A 71 1.70 17.61 -3.13
N LEU A 72 2.54 18.58 -3.46
CA LEU A 72 3.90 18.69 -2.94
C LEU A 72 3.94 18.91 -1.42
N ASP A 73 2.88 19.46 -0.84
CA ASP A 73 2.76 19.70 0.60
C ASP A 73 2.10 18.51 1.34
N ALA A 74 1.52 17.56 0.62
CA ALA A 74 0.83 16.41 1.22
C ALA A 74 1.71 15.61 2.20
N PRO A 75 3.00 15.32 1.93
CA PRO A 75 3.84 14.59 2.89
C PRO A 75 3.98 15.31 4.25
N GLN A 76 4.18 16.62 4.24
CA GLN A 76 4.29 17.40 5.48
C GLN A 76 2.93 17.49 6.18
N MET A 77 1.87 17.76 5.43
CA MET A 77 0.51 17.81 5.97
C MET A 77 0.11 16.51 6.66
N ILE A 78 0.35 15.35 6.04
CA ILE A 78 0.05 14.04 6.61
C ILE A 78 0.85 13.81 7.90
N THR A 79 2.13 14.16 7.90
CA THR A 79 2.98 14.04 9.09
C THR A 79 2.48 14.92 10.23
N ASP A 80 2.16 16.19 9.95
CA ASP A 80 1.77 17.16 10.96
C ASP A 80 0.39 16.84 11.57
N HIS A 81 -0.55 16.38 10.74
CA HIS A 81 -1.91 16.07 11.22
C HIS A 81 -2.03 14.71 11.90
N TYR A 82 -1.28 13.70 11.42
CA TYR A 82 -1.55 12.30 11.80
C TYR A 82 -0.36 11.59 12.44
N GLY A 83 0.84 12.17 12.40
CA GLY A 83 2.08 11.49 12.81
C GLY A 83 2.46 10.30 11.94
N ILE A 84 1.93 10.23 10.70
CA ILE A 84 2.18 9.16 9.73
C ILE A 84 3.24 9.61 8.74
N HIS A 85 4.25 8.77 8.51
CA HIS A 85 5.40 9.07 7.65
C HIS A 85 5.41 8.26 6.34
N HIS A 86 4.29 7.65 5.96
CA HIS A 86 4.12 6.94 4.71
C HIS A 86 2.98 7.55 3.92
N VAL A 87 3.21 7.77 2.64
CA VAL A 87 2.25 8.39 1.72
C VAL A 87 2.07 7.50 0.51
N GLU A 88 0.83 7.25 0.14
CA GLU A 88 0.44 6.70 -1.15
C GLU A 88 -0.15 7.81 -2.00
N MET A 89 0.28 7.96 -3.25
CA MET A 89 -0.18 9.05 -4.11
C MET A 89 -0.99 8.55 -5.29
N GLN A 90 -2.08 9.27 -5.60
CA GLN A 90 -2.83 9.08 -6.83
C GLN A 90 -2.06 9.75 -7.99
N HIS A 91 -1.90 9.03 -9.11
CA HIS A 91 -1.14 9.57 -10.25
C HIS A 91 -1.73 10.86 -10.82
N THR A 92 -3.07 10.99 -10.82
CA THR A 92 -3.79 12.19 -11.28
C THR A 92 -3.50 13.45 -10.46
N HIS A 93 -2.93 13.30 -9.26
CA HIS A 93 -2.57 14.43 -8.40
C HIS A 93 -1.23 15.08 -8.79
N PHE A 94 -0.39 14.40 -9.55
CA PHE A 94 0.87 14.95 -10.02
C PHE A 94 0.62 16.03 -11.07
N GLN A 95 1.11 17.25 -10.82
CA GLN A 95 0.95 18.38 -11.73
C GLN A 95 1.96 18.39 -12.87
N ALA A 96 3.06 17.63 -12.73
CA ALA A 96 4.07 17.41 -13.74
C ALA A 96 4.81 16.09 -13.51
N THR A 97 5.46 15.59 -14.57
CA THR A 97 6.27 14.35 -14.51
C THR A 97 7.71 14.59 -14.98
N ASP A 98 8.16 15.84 -14.95
CA ASP A 98 9.50 16.20 -15.31
C ASP A 98 10.50 16.04 -14.14
N LYS A 99 11.77 16.02 -14.45
CA LYS A 99 12.84 15.83 -13.47
C LYS A 99 12.89 16.91 -12.37
N PRO A 100 12.72 18.22 -12.67
CA PRO A 100 12.66 19.25 -11.63
C PRO A 100 11.53 19.01 -10.63
N TYR A 101 10.32 18.69 -11.08
CA TYR A 101 9.18 18.41 -10.23
C TYR A 101 9.43 17.20 -9.31
N PHE A 102 10.00 16.11 -9.85
CA PHE A 102 10.36 14.95 -9.04
C PHE A 102 11.46 15.24 -8.00
N GLN A 103 12.41 16.11 -8.34
CA GLN A 103 13.42 16.55 -7.36
C GLN A 103 12.79 17.36 -6.22
N GLU A 104 11.86 18.25 -6.53
CA GLU A 104 11.06 18.99 -5.53
C GLU A 104 10.28 18.01 -4.64
N MET A 105 9.49 17.10 -5.21
CA MET A 105 8.74 16.08 -4.47
C MET A 105 9.65 15.28 -3.51
N LYS A 106 10.80 14.81 -4.00
CA LYS A 106 11.79 14.12 -3.14
C LYS A 106 12.33 15.02 -2.03
N GLY A 107 12.48 16.30 -2.30
CA GLY A 107 12.87 17.31 -1.31
C GLY A 107 11.81 17.42 -0.21
N ARG A 108 10.54 17.51 -0.59
CA ARG A 108 9.39 17.59 0.32
C ARG A 108 9.23 16.32 1.17
N LEU A 109 9.34 15.14 0.55
CA LEU A 109 9.32 13.86 1.27
C LEU A 109 10.44 13.79 2.33
N ARG A 110 11.68 14.15 1.96
CA ARG A 110 12.80 14.18 2.93
C ARG A 110 12.56 15.17 4.07
N LYS A 111 12.07 16.37 3.78
CA LYS A 111 11.78 17.41 4.78
C LYS A 111 10.74 16.93 5.79
N ALA A 112 9.70 16.23 5.33
CA ALA A 112 8.65 15.65 6.15
C ALA A 112 9.07 14.34 6.84
N ASN A 113 10.29 13.86 6.61
CA ASN A 113 10.72 12.51 7.01
C ASN A 113 9.72 11.43 6.56
N SER A 114 9.17 11.59 5.34
CA SER A 114 8.13 10.73 4.77
C SER A 114 8.67 9.89 3.63
N GLN A 115 8.03 8.75 3.38
CA GLN A 115 8.32 7.84 2.28
C GLN A 115 7.10 7.72 1.36
N LEU A 116 7.34 7.84 0.06
CA LEU A 116 6.36 7.48 -0.95
C LEU A 116 6.35 5.96 -1.09
N THR A 117 5.23 5.34 -0.74
CA THR A 117 5.14 3.88 -0.62
C THR A 117 4.50 3.20 -1.81
N GLN A 118 3.62 3.90 -2.51
CA GLN A 118 2.88 3.42 -3.68
C GLN A 118 2.38 4.59 -4.51
N ILE A 119 2.31 4.43 -5.83
CA ILE A 119 1.57 5.32 -6.74
C ILE A 119 0.40 4.55 -7.34
N CYS A 120 -0.81 5.03 -7.09
CA CYS A 120 -2.04 4.45 -7.64
C CYS A 120 -2.29 5.01 -9.04
N LEU A 121 -2.44 4.12 -10.02
CA LEU A 121 -2.67 4.45 -11.44
C LEU A 121 -4.14 4.21 -11.78
N GLU A 122 -4.90 5.30 -11.92
CA GLU A 122 -6.32 5.31 -12.31
C GLU A 122 -6.46 6.04 -13.65
N PHE A 123 -6.18 5.35 -14.74
CA PHE A 123 -6.39 5.92 -16.06
C PHE A 123 -7.88 5.89 -16.42
N ASP A 124 -8.42 7.00 -16.90
CA ASP A 124 -9.86 7.14 -17.17
C ASP A 124 -10.36 6.28 -18.33
N PHE A 125 -9.48 5.89 -19.25
CA PHE A 125 -9.84 5.29 -20.54
C PHE A 125 -9.19 3.93 -20.82
N VAL A 126 -8.26 3.48 -19.97
CA VAL A 126 -7.63 2.16 -20.08
C VAL A 126 -7.43 1.52 -18.72
N ASP A 127 -7.58 0.19 -18.68
CA ASP A 127 -7.32 -0.66 -17.53
C ASP A 127 -6.89 -2.06 -18.02
N LEU A 128 -6.64 -2.98 -17.09
CA LEU A 128 -6.24 -4.35 -17.45
C LEU A 128 -7.35 -5.13 -18.18
N SER A 129 -8.62 -4.73 -18.02
CA SER A 129 -9.78 -5.35 -18.69
C SER A 129 -10.12 -4.71 -20.05
N SER A 130 -9.27 -3.83 -20.56
CA SER A 130 -9.49 -3.19 -21.86
C SER A 130 -9.53 -4.22 -22.99
N LYS A 131 -10.63 -4.19 -23.78
CA LYS A 131 -10.90 -5.17 -24.86
C LYS A 131 -10.14 -4.89 -26.15
N GLN A 132 -9.94 -3.61 -26.44
CA GLN A 132 -9.32 -3.20 -27.70
C GLN A 132 -7.80 -3.29 -27.60
N LYS A 133 -7.18 -3.87 -28.63
CA LYS A 133 -5.72 -4.07 -28.62
C LYS A 133 -4.92 -2.78 -28.44
N TYR A 134 -5.39 -1.67 -29.02
CA TYR A 134 -4.72 -0.38 -28.85
C TYR A 134 -4.79 0.10 -27.40
N GLN A 135 -5.90 -0.12 -26.69
CA GLN A 135 -6.05 0.23 -25.27
C GLN A 135 -5.13 -0.63 -24.36
N GLN A 136 -5.00 -1.93 -24.67
CA GLN A 136 -4.04 -2.81 -23.97
C GLN A 136 -2.61 -2.31 -24.14
N LEU A 137 -2.22 -1.93 -25.36
CA LEU A 137 -0.89 -1.37 -25.63
C LEU A 137 -0.67 -0.04 -24.92
N GLU A 138 -1.69 0.81 -24.87
CA GLU A 138 -1.65 2.08 -24.15
C GLU A 138 -1.53 1.88 -22.64
N MET A 139 -2.31 0.95 -22.06
CA MET A 139 -2.18 0.56 -20.64
C MET A 139 -0.76 0.11 -20.33
N ILE A 140 -0.15 -0.71 -21.19
CA ILE A 140 1.24 -1.18 -21.02
C ILE A 140 2.22 0.01 -21.10
N ALA A 141 2.06 0.90 -22.07
CA ALA A 141 2.96 2.04 -22.26
C ALA A 141 2.91 3.00 -21.06
N LEU A 142 1.71 3.44 -20.68
CA LEU A 142 1.50 4.32 -19.54
C LEU A 142 2.00 3.70 -18.23
N SER A 143 1.74 2.40 -18.02
CA SER A 143 2.25 1.72 -16.83
C SER A 143 3.78 1.70 -16.77
N LYS A 144 4.46 1.51 -17.92
CA LYS A 144 5.93 1.54 -17.97
C LYS A 144 6.48 2.93 -17.66
N ASP A 145 5.87 3.98 -18.18
CA ASP A 145 6.26 5.36 -17.87
C ASP A 145 6.14 5.62 -16.35
N TRP A 146 5.05 5.22 -15.73
CA TRP A 146 4.86 5.38 -14.30
C TRP A 146 5.78 4.48 -13.44
N ILE A 147 6.16 3.31 -13.93
CA ILE A 147 7.19 2.47 -13.32
C ILE A 147 8.54 3.21 -13.32
N ASP A 148 8.92 3.86 -14.43
CA ASP A 148 10.14 4.67 -14.51
C ASP A 148 10.08 5.90 -13.60
N TYR A 149 8.91 6.53 -13.46
CA TYR A 149 8.69 7.61 -12.50
C TYR A 149 8.81 7.14 -11.05
N CYS A 150 8.31 5.94 -10.74
CA CYS A 150 8.53 5.31 -9.44
C CYS A 150 10.01 5.14 -9.13
N VAL A 151 10.82 4.67 -10.08
CA VAL A 151 12.28 4.56 -9.92
C VAL A 151 12.90 5.93 -9.63
N GLN A 152 12.51 6.97 -10.38
CA GLN A 152 13.03 8.32 -10.17
C GLN A 152 12.64 8.90 -8.80
N LEU A 153 11.44 8.62 -8.32
CA LEU A 153 10.92 9.07 -7.02
C LEU A 153 11.43 8.22 -5.85
N GLY A 154 11.93 7.02 -6.11
CA GLY A 154 12.27 6.03 -5.08
C GLY A 154 11.05 5.33 -4.49
N CYS A 155 9.95 5.28 -5.25
CA CYS A 155 8.72 4.59 -4.88
C CYS A 155 8.83 3.10 -5.25
N PRO A 156 8.57 2.17 -4.33
CA PRO A 156 8.75 0.74 -4.61
C PRO A 156 7.59 0.09 -5.36
N ARG A 157 6.42 0.77 -5.50
CA ARG A 157 5.19 0.13 -5.98
C ARG A 157 4.37 1.02 -6.90
N VAL A 158 3.72 0.38 -7.88
CA VAL A 158 2.56 0.94 -8.58
C VAL A 158 1.33 0.08 -8.30
N LEU A 159 0.17 0.70 -8.09
CA LEU A 159 -1.12 0.04 -8.05
C LEU A 159 -1.81 0.24 -9.40
N LEU A 160 -2.13 -0.86 -10.09
CA LEU A 160 -2.74 -0.83 -11.42
C LEU A 160 -4.26 -0.95 -11.33
N ASN A 161 -4.97 -0.20 -12.17
CA ASN A 161 -6.41 -0.38 -12.33
C ASN A 161 -6.72 -1.68 -13.08
N GLN A 162 -7.43 -2.58 -12.42
CA GLN A 162 -7.78 -3.88 -13.00
C GLN A 162 -8.96 -3.84 -13.97
N GLY A 163 -9.81 -2.82 -13.87
CA GLY A 163 -11.10 -2.83 -14.56
C GLY A 163 -12.07 -3.89 -14.01
N PRO A 164 -13.09 -4.29 -14.78
CA PRO A 164 -14.14 -5.20 -14.31
C PRO A 164 -13.74 -6.69 -14.26
N LEU A 165 -12.67 -7.11 -14.89
CA LEU A 165 -12.21 -8.52 -14.99
C LEU A 165 -13.37 -9.50 -15.31
N THR A 166 -14.22 -9.15 -16.27
CA THR A 166 -15.29 -10.05 -16.73
C THR A 166 -14.71 -11.27 -17.47
N PRO A 167 -15.41 -12.43 -17.54
CA PRO A 167 -14.87 -13.66 -18.12
C PRO A 167 -14.29 -13.53 -19.53
N ASP A 168 -14.83 -12.61 -20.33
CA ASP A 168 -14.43 -12.37 -21.72
C ASP A 168 -13.16 -11.53 -21.88
N VAL A 169 -12.58 -11.01 -20.78
CA VAL A 169 -11.35 -10.19 -20.82
C VAL A 169 -10.22 -10.75 -19.93
N VAL A 170 -10.46 -11.79 -19.16
CA VAL A 170 -9.50 -12.34 -18.19
C VAL A 170 -8.17 -12.73 -18.86
N GLU A 171 -8.22 -13.38 -20.01
CA GLU A 171 -6.99 -13.81 -20.73
C GLU A 171 -6.21 -12.60 -21.27
N ASP A 172 -6.89 -11.58 -21.75
CA ASP A 172 -6.27 -10.33 -22.18
C ASP A 172 -5.65 -9.61 -20.97
N ALA A 173 -6.34 -9.56 -19.84
CA ALA A 173 -5.83 -8.98 -18.59
C ALA A 173 -4.57 -9.69 -18.10
N LYS A 174 -4.52 -11.04 -18.13
CA LYS A 174 -3.32 -11.83 -17.80
C LYS A 174 -2.13 -11.46 -18.70
N SER A 175 -2.38 -11.40 -20.02
CA SER A 175 -1.35 -11.07 -21.01
C SER A 175 -0.83 -9.63 -20.85
N THR A 176 -1.73 -8.68 -20.62
CA THR A 176 -1.40 -7.27 -20.40
C THR A 176 -0.60 -7.09 -19.12
N LEU A 177 -1.07 -7.67 -18.01
CA LEU A 177 -0.37 -7.63 -16.72
C LEU A 177 1.02 -8.23 -16.83
N LYS A 178 1.16 -9.38 -17.49
CA LYS A 178 2.47 -10.02 -17.64
C LYS A 178 3.50 -9.13 -18.31
N GLN A 179 3.13 -8.40 -19.35
CA GLN A 179 4.03 -7.48 -20.05
C GLN A 179 4.44 -6.30 -19.15
N ILE A 180 3.54 -5.80 -18.31
CA ILE A 180 3.83 -4.74 -17.35
C ILE A 180 4.75 -5.26 -16.24
N THR A 181 4.43 -6.41 -15.65
CA THR A 181 5.21 -6.97 -14.53
C THR A 181 6.59 -7.46 -14.96
N ASP A 182 6.74 -7.99 -16.16
CA ASP A 182 8.06 -8.36 -16.70
C ASP A 182 8.96 -7.12 -16.83
N TYR A 183 8.42 -5.98 -17.26
CA TYR A 183 9.15 -4.72 -17.26
C TYR A 183 9.45 -4.23 -15.84
N ALA A 184 8.45 -4.19 -14.97
CA ALA A 184 8.58 -3.74 -13.59
C ALA A 184 9.66 -4.52 -12.80
N LYS A 185 9.78 -5.82 -13.02
CA LYS A 185 10.84 -6.66 -12.45
C LYS A 185 12.24 -6.16 -12.83
N THR A 186 12.45 -5.71 -14.07
CA THR A 186 13.74 -5.15 -14.50
C THR A 186 14.06 -3.86 -13.76
N GLN A 187 13.04 -3.09 -13.40
CA GLN A 187 13.12 -1.83 -12.67
C GLN A 187 13.08 -2.00 -11.15
N LYS A 188 12.86 -3.21 -10.64
CA LYS A 188 12.70 -3.53 -9.21
C LYS A 188 11.50 -2.80 -8.57
N VAL A 189 10.43 -2.61 -9.31
CA VAL A 189 9.16 -2.04 -8.86
C VAL A 189 8.11 -3.16 -8.79
N PHE A 190 7.32 -3.19 -7.72
CA PHE A 190 6.19 -4.09 -7.58
C PHE A 190 4.97 -3.54 -8.32
N CYS A 191 4.23 -4.42 -8.97
CA CYS A 191 2.91 -4.11 -9.55
C CYS A 191 1.84 -4.75 -8.69
N ASP A 192 1.12 -3.93 -7.97
CA ASP A 192 0.02 -4.34 -7.10
C ASP A 192 -1.32 -4.17 -7.82
N ILE A 193 -2.29 -4.98 -7.49
CA ILE A 193 -3.68 -4.85 -7.93
C ILE A 193 -4.61 -5.06 -6.74
N GLU A 194 -5.58 -4.16 -6.64
CA GLU A 194 -6.58 -4.15 -5.58
C GLU A 194 -7.80 -5.02 -5.95
N ASN A 195 -8.45 -5.65 -4.96
CA ASN A 195 -9.78 -6.24 -5.14
C ASN A 195 -10.84 -5.15 -5.12
N ARG A 196 -11.45 -4.86 -6.27
CA ARG A 196 -12.47 -3.83 -6.41
C ARG A 196 -13.86 -4.41 -6.57
N GLY A 197 -14.48 -4.80 -5.45
CA GLY A 197 -15.90 -5.12 -5.35
C GLY A 197 -16.42 -6.12 -6.39
N GLY A 198 -15.83 -7.30 -6.47
CA GLY A 198 -16.27 -8.37 -7.36
C GLY A 198 -17.54 -9.09 -6.88
N GLY A 199 -18.14 -9.87 -7.78
CA GLY A 199 -19.35 -10.65 -7.49
C GLY A 199 -20.65 -9.85 -7.57
N ARG A 200 -20.61 -8.55 -7.92
CA ARG A 200 -21.79 -7.70 -8.11
C ARG A 200 -21.66 -6.88 -9.40
N PRO A 201 -22.78 -6.54 -10.07
CA PRO A 201 -22.77 -5.55 -11.12
C PRO A 201 -22.23 -4.20 -10.60
N ALA A 202 -21.62 -3.41 -11.48
CA ALA A 202 -21.21 -2.06 -11.11
C ALA A 202 -22.42 -1.25 -10.59
N PRO A 203 -22.25 -0.33 -9.64
CA PRO A 203 -23.31 0.58 -9.24
C PRO A 203 -23.88 1.27 -10.49
N ASN A 204 -25.22 1.27 -10.63
CA ASN A 204 -25.94 1.79 -11.80
C ASN A 204 -25.71 1.04 -13.13
N ALA A 205 -25.19 -0.17 -13.10
CA ALA A 205 -25.07 -1.00 -14.30
C ALA A 205 -26.44 -1.42 -14.84
N PRO A 206 -26.59 -1.56 -16.16
CA PRO A 206 -27.79 -2.15 -16.75
C PRO A 206 -28.10 -3.53 -16.17
N PRO A 207 -29.38 -3.97 -16.14
CA PRO A 207 -29.80 -5.26 -15.55
C PRO A 207 -29.02 -6.48 -16.06
N ASN A 208 -28.48 -6.41 -17.28
CA ASN A 208 -27.76 -7.50 -17.94
C ASN A 208 -26.23 -7.22 -18.04
N ALA A 209 -25.70 -6.25 -17.27
CA ALA A 209 -24.27 -5.97 -17.29
C ALA A 209 -23.48 -7.19 -16.77
N PRO A 210 -22.32 -7.47 -17.36
CA PRO A 210 -21.44 -8.51 -16.87
C PRO A 210 -21.07 -8.29 -15.40
N VAL A 211 -21.14 -9.36 -14.62
CA VAL A 211 -20.71 -9.33 -13.22
C VAL A 211 -19.19 -9.18 -13.18
N ARG A 212 -18.68 -8.25 -12.39
CA ARG A 212 -17.25 -8.09 -12.17
C ARG A 212 -16.65 -9.36 -11.59
N GLY A 213 -15.43 -9.70 -12.01
CA GLY A 213 -14.67 -10.78 -11.39
C GLY A 213 -14.45 -10.50 -9.89
N GLY A 214 -14.63 -11.53 -9.07
CA GLY A 214 -14.34 -11.47 -7.65
C GLY A 214 -12.83 -11.52 -7.36
N TRP A 215 -12.48 -11.59 -6.07
CA TRP A 215 -11.10 -11.74 -5.64
C TRP A 215 -10.44 -13.03 -6.19
N GLU A 216 -11.23 -14.08 -6.43
CA GLU A 216 -10.77 -15.33 -7.02
C GLU A 216 -10.22 -15.12 -8.44
N VAL A 217 -10.96 -14.39 -9.28
CA VAL A 217 -10.53 -14.03 -10.64
C VAL A 217 -9.30 -13.13 -10.59
N LEU A 218 -9.26 -12.17 -9.66
CA LEU A 218 -8.09 -11.33 -9.45
C LEU A 218 -6.86 -12.17 -9.10
N VAL A 219 -6.98 -13.12 -8.18
CA VAL A 219 -5.88 -14.03 -7.79
C VAL A 219 -5.41 -14.87 -8.98
N GLU A 220 -6.30 -15.32 -9.83
CA GLU A 220 -5.97 -16.02 -11.06
C GLU A 220 -5.14 -15.14 -12.02
N VAL A 221 -5.58 -13.91 -12.24
CA VAL A 221 -4.87 -12.91 -13.08
C VAL A 221 -3.49 -12.60 -12.50
N LEU A 222 -3.38 -12.38 -11.19
CA LEU A 222 -2.12 -12.12 -10.50
C LEU A 222 -1.13 -13.28 -10.64
N LYS A 223 -1.57 -14.51 -10.44
CA LYS A 223 -0.72 -15.70 -10.58
C LYS A 223 -0.18 -15.86 -12.00
N ALA A 224 -1.02 -15.64 -13.01
CA ALA A 224 -0.63 -15.74 -14.41
C ALA A 224 0.24 -14.56 -14.86
N GLY A 225 -0.11 -13.35 -14.44
CA GLY A 225 0.57 -12.11 -14.83
C GLY A 225 1.81 -11.79 -13.98
N GLY A 226 2.02 -12.45 -12.85
CA GLY A 226 3.19 -12.24 -11.99
C GLY A 226 3.15 -10.95 -11.17
N GLY A 227 1.95 -10.39 -10.91
CA GLY A 227 1.70 -9.25 -10.04
C GLY A 227 1.47 -9.65 -8.58
N TYR A 228 1.21 -8.65 -7.74
CA TYR A 228 0.95 -8.79 -6.32
C TYR A 228 -0.45 -8.26 -5.96
N ALA A 229 -1.00 -8.75 -4.86
CA ALA A 229 -2.26 -8.24 -4.34
C ALA A 229 -2.04 -7.00 -3.47
N ASN A 230 -2.89 -5.99 -3.64
CA ASN A 230 -3.14 -4.94 -2.66
C ASN A 230 -4.50 -5.22 -2.01
N PRO A 231 -4.55 -5.98 -0.90
CA PRO A 231 -5.83 -6.31 -0.29
C PRO A 231 -6.54 -5.05 0.20
N ASP A 232 -7.74 -4.81 -0.29
CA ASP A 232 -8.66 -3.82 0.30
C ASP A 232 -9.62 -4.56 1.21
N ILE A 233 -9.58 -4.23 2.51
CA ILE A 233 -10.38 -4.91 3.52
C ILE A 233 -11.88 -4.63 3.42
N GLY A 234 -12.27 -3.54 2.75
CA GLY A 234 -13.67 -3.11 2.57
C GLY A 234 -14.35 -3.63 1.29
N ASN A 235 -13.57 -4.07 0.31
CA ASN A 235 -14.06 -4.36 -1.04
C ASN A 235 -14.45 -5.84 -1.27
N PHE A 236 -15.24 -6.39 -0.36
CA PHE A 236 -15.82 -7.75 -0.47
C PHE A 236 -17.33 -7.72 -0.41
N PRO A 237 -18.03 -8.69 -1.05
CA PRO A 237 -19.49 -8.74 -1.04
C PRO A 237 -20.09 -9.09 0.33
N ASP A 238 -19.37 -9.91 1.12
CA ASP A 238 -19.81 -10.41 2.42
C ASP A 238 -18.60 -10.84 3.28
N GLU A 239 -18.86 -11.21 4.54
CA GLU A 239 -17.84 -11.59 5.52
C GLU A 239 -17.13 -12.91 5.19
N GLU A 240 -17.83 -13.88 4.61
CA GLU A 240 -17.24 -15.17 4.23
C GLU A 240 -16.23 -14.98 3.11
N SER A 241 -16.63 -14.27 2.06
CA SER A 241 -15.77 -13.89 0.93
C SER A 241 -14.58 -13.06 1.39
N ARG A 242 -14.77 -12.10 2.31
CA ARG A 242 -13.69 -11.31 2.91
C ARG A 242 -12.69 -12.19 3.64
N ALA A 243 -13.17 -13.08 4.52
CA ALA A 243 -12.30 -13.93 5.31
C ALA A 243 -11.48 -14.89 4.43
N ALA A 244 -12.07 -15.46 3.39
CA ALA A 244 -11.38 -16.32 2.44
C ALA A 244 -10.39 -15.53 1.58
N GLY A 245 -10.83 -14.43 0.98
CA GLY A 245 -10.03 -13.61 0.08
C GLY A 245 -8.82 -12.97 0.75
N LEU A 246 -9.00 -12.39 1.95
CA LEU A 246 -7.90 -11.76 2.70
C LEU A 246 -6.78 -12.77 3.02
N ARG A 247 -7.12 -14.00 3.44
CA ARG A 247 -6.09 -15.03 3.71
C ARG A 247 -5.23 -15.33 2.49
N VAL A 248 -5.85 -15.42 1.32
CA VAL A 248 -5.13 -15.69 0.07
C VAL A 248 -4.34 -14.47 -0.39
N MET A 249 -4.96 -13.29 -0.37
CA MET A 249 -4.36 -12.06 -0.91
C MET A 249 -3.21 -11.56 -0.05
N TYR A 250 -3.29 -11.65 1.29
CA TYR A 250 -2.16 -11.28 2.15
C TYR A 250 -0.93 -12.18 1.94
N ALA A 251 -1.10 -13.43 1.51
CA ALA A 251 0.02 -14.28 1.13
C ALA A 251 0.66 -13.88 -0.22
N MET A 252 -0.01 -13.05 -1.00
CA MET A 252 0.42 -12.58 -2.33
C MET A 252 0.76 -11.09 -2.38
N THR A 253 0.69 -10.36 -1.26
CA THR A 253 0.92 -8.91 -1.24
C THR A 253 2.40 -8.55 -1.34
N SER A 254 2.68 -7.40 -1.95
CA SER A 254 4.01 -6.77 -1.93
C SER A 254 4.28 -5.98 -0.63
N GLY A 255 3.29 -5.88 0.25
CA GLY A 255 3.39 -5.21 1.55
C GLY A 255 2.58 -3.92 1.67
N ASN A 256 1.57 -3.71 0.84
CA ASN A 256 0.56 -2.65 1.00
C ASN A 256 -0.86 -3.26 1.04
N SER A 257 -1.77 -2.63 1.75
CA SER A 257 -3.18 -3.00 1.87
C SER A 257 -4.01 -1.75 2.11
N HIS A 258 -5.13 -1.59 1.43
CA HIS A 258 -6.05 -0.49 1.69
C HIS A 258 -6.93 -0.80 2.91
N ALA A 259 -7.13 0.22 3.73
CA ALA A 259 -7.92 0.14 4.95
C ALA A 259 -8.92 1.28 5.04
N HIS A 260 -10.16 0.91 5.28
CA HIS A 260 -11.28 1.82 5.50
C HIS A 260 -11.82 1.63 6.91
N TYR A 261 -12.61 2.58 7.39
CA TYR A 261 -13.44 2.41 8.58
C TYR A 261 -14.91 2.56 8.20
N ALA A 262 -15.62 1.45 8.21
CA ALA A 262 -17.02 1.37 7.83
C ALA A 262 -17.77 0.31 8.68
N PRO A 263 -17.91 0.54 10.01
CA PRO A 263 -18.43 -0.46 10.95
C PRO A 263 -19.86 -0.92 10.64
N ASP A 264 -20.63 -0.10 9.92
CA ASP A 264 -21.97 -0.48 9.45
C ASP A 264 -21.96 -1.47 8.26
N ARG A 265 -20.78 -1.71 7.68
CA ARG A 265 -20.64 -2.55 6.48
C ARG A 265 -19.89 -3.84 6.75
N TYR A 266 -18.92 -3.84 7.66
CA TYR A 266 -18.09 -5.00 8.00
C TYR A 266 -17.33 -4.79 9.32
N ASP A 267 -16.77 -5.88 9.84
CA ASP A 267 -15.96 -5.89 11.07
C ASP A 267 -14.47 -5.68 10.74
N GLU A 268 -13.97 -4.46 10.94
CA GLU A 268 -12.56 -4.13 10.69
C GLU A 268 -11.61 -4.91 11.59
N ALA A 269 -11.99 -5.14 12.85
CA ALA A 269 -11.13 -5.85 13.79
C ALA A 269 -10.91 -7.30 13.34
N LYS A 270 -11.97 -7.93 12.80
CA LYS A 270 -11.89 -9.26 12.21
C LYS A 270 -11.01 -9.28 10.96
N ALA A 271 -11.18 -8.30 10.07
CA ALA A 271 -10.37 -8.19 8.85
C ALA A 271 -8.87 -7.99 9.16
N ILE A 272 -8.54 -7.10 10.09
CA ILE A 272 -7.17 -6.88 10.57
C ILE A 272 -6.65 -8.11 11.36
N GLY A 273 -7.53 -8.80 12.09
CA GLY A 273 -7.21 -10.06 12.76
C GLY A 273 -6.70 -11.12 11.79
N ILE A 274 -7.33 -11.24 10.61
CA ILE A 274 -6.87 -12.14 9.54
C ILE A 274 -5.47 -11.76 9.04
N ALA A 275 -5.20 -10.47 8.83
CA ALA A 275 -3.86 -10.03 8.46
C ALA A 275 -2.80 -10.45 9.50
N LYS A 276 -3.11 -10.35 10.79
CA LYS A 276 -2.24 -10.80 11.88
C LYS A 276 -2.05 -12.32 11.87
N GLU A 277 -3.13 -13.08 11.71
CA GLU A 277 -3.12 -14.55 11.65
C GLU A 277 -2.17 -15.06 10.56
N VAL A 278 -2.20 -14.44 9.38
CA VAL A 278 -1.32 -14.83 8.26
C VAL A 278 0.07 -14.19 8.31
N GLY A 279 0.37 -13.44 9.39
CA GLY A 279 1.68 -12.86 9.63
C GLY A 279 2.00 -11.63 8.77
N TYR A 280 1.00 -10.90 8.26
CA TYR A 280 1.20 -9.67 7.49
C TYR A 280 1.91 -8.59 8.30
N LYS A 281 3.00 -8.05 7.74
CA LYS A 281 3.85 -7.02 8.36
C LYS A 281 3.91 -5.72 7.56
N GLY A 282 3.19 -5.63 6.45
CA GLY A 282 3.17 -4.46 5.59
C GLY A 282 2.33 -3.31 6.13
N LEU A 283 2.09 -2.34 5.27
CA LEU A 283 1.38 -1.11 5.56
C LEU A 283 -0.14 -1.27 5.39
N PHE A 284 -0.89 -0.62 6.24
CA PHE A 284 -2.30 -0.33 6.02
C PHE A 284 -2.42 1.12 5.53
N SER A 285 -2.73 1.29 4.26
CA SER A 285 -2.92 2.59 3.63
C SER A 285 -4.37 3.04 3.83
N ILE A 286 -4.53 4.14 4.55
CA ILE A 286 -5.85 4.71 4.85
C ILE A 286 -6.45 5.25 3.55
N GLU A 287 -7.64 4.74 3.21
CA GLU A 287 -8.44 5.20 2.11
C GLU A 287 -9.82 5.64 2.62
N THR A 288 -10.17 6.89 2.36
CA THR A 288 -11.47 7.46 2.74
C THR A 288 -12.10 8.15 1.54
N SER A 289 -13.41 8.34 1.60
CA SER A 289 -14.13 9.15 0.63
C SER A 289 -15.20 9.99 1.30
N ALA A 290 -15.56 11.12 0.70
CA ALA A 290 -16.65 11.96 1.21
C ALA A 290 -17.98 11.20 1.30
N ARG A 291 -18.19 10.22 0.46
CA ARG A 291 -19.40 9.37 0.45
C ARG A 291 -19.49 8.49 1.69
N ASN A 292 -18.36 7.92 2.14
CA ASN A 292 -18.34 6.93 3.21
C ASN A 292 -17.99 7.54 4.57
N ASN A 293 -17.18 8.60 4.60
CA ASN A 293 -16.56 9.11 5.82
C ASN A 293 -16.88 10.59 6.10
N GLY A 294 -17.82 11.19 5.37
CA GLY A 294 -18.23 12.58 5.54
C GLY A 294 -17.44 13.59 4.69
N PRO A 295 -17.87 14.87 4.73
CA PRO A 295 -17.36 15.90 3.81
C PRO A 295 -15.97 16.43 4.17
N ASP A 296 -15.55 16.33 5.43
CA ASP A 296 -14.23 16.79 5.89
C ASP A 296 -13.20 15.68 5.74
N PRO A 297 -12.25 15.80 4.78
CA PRO A 297 -11.26 14.78 4.53
C PRO A 297 -10.28 14.57 5.68
N TYR A 298 -9.99 15.64 6.46
CA TYR A 298 -9.07 15.54 7.59
C TYR A 298 -9.69 14.73 8.73
N ALA A 299 -10.93 15.04 9.08
CA ALA A 299 -11.67 14.28 10.10
C ALA A 299 -11.89 12.82 9.68
N ALA A 300 -12.14 12.58 8.39
CA ALA A 300 -12.29 11.24 7.82
C ALA A 300 -11.03 10.38 8.01
N VAL A 301 -9.86 10.89 7.63
CA VAL A 301 -8.57 10.21 7.82
C VAL A 301 -8.27 9.99 9.30
N GLN A 302 -8.51 11.00 10.15
CA GLN A 302 -8.32 10.89 11.61
C GLN A 302 -9.16 9.75 12.21
N SER A 303 -10.41 9.62 11.79
CA SER A 303 -11.32 8.58 12.26
C SER A 303 -10.80 7.18 11.93
N VAL A 304 -10.34 6.96 10.70
CA VAL A 304 -9.79 5.65 10.27
C VAL A 304 -8.48 5.37 11.00
N ARG A 305 -7.58 6.37 11.12
CA ARG A 305 -6.34 6.24 11.88
C ARG A 305 -6.60 5.78 13.32
N ASP A 306 -7.52 6.45 14.01
CA ASP A 306 -7.81 6.16 15.42
C ASP A 306 -8.47 4.79 15.61
N ALA A 307 -9.28 4.35 14.64
CA ALA A 307 -9.83 2.99 14.63
C ALA A 307 -8.71 1.95 14.44
N LEU A 308 -7.84 2.14 13.44
CA LEU A 308 -6.73 1.21 13.17
C LEU A 308 -5.76 1.11 14.34
N LEU A 309 -5.40 2.21 15.00
CA LEU A 309 -4.49 2.19 16.16
C LEU A 309 -5.01 1.37 17.35
N LYS A 310 -6.32 1.16 17.44
CA LYS A 310 -6.92 0.30 18.48
C LYS A 310 -6.79 -1.18 18.16
N ILE A 311 -6.72 -1.53 16.87
CA ILE A 311 -6.83 -2.92 16.40
C ILE A 311 -5.53 -3.50 15.79
N ILE A 312 -4.57 -2.67 15.34
CA ILE A 312 -3.27 -3.16 14.84
C ILE A 312 -2.25 -3.39 15.96
#